data_08bcc99562c3b522a1b4fc2b708e31d8
#
_entry.id   08bcc99562c3b522a1b4fc2b708e31d8
#
_cell.length_a   1.000
_cell.length_b   1.000
_cell.length_c   1.000
_cell.angle_alpha   90.00
_cell.angle_beta   90.00
_cell.angle_gamma   90.00
#
_symmetry.space_group_name_H-M   'P 1'
#
loop_
_entity.id
_entity.type
_entity.pdbx_description
1 polymer ?
#
loop_
_entity_poly.entity_id
_entity_poly.type
_entity_poly.pdbx_seq_one_letter_code
_entity_poly.pdbx_strand_id
1 'polypeptide(L)'
;MKRKEMHYCQQVDGNVHKIFLYDDISKYGEWNWETWDYDESETSAAHFQKLLEAVPDGEEIELHINSYGGSVSEGTAIYNLLQESKAHKVGIVDGVCHSIAFTILQGCDERIMGYGTSAIIHNMWASVTGNAKQLREEADKLDVCMESCVQLMMRRATIDEAELRAMMDAETVLTPQKALECGLIDKIGVEQKEEPRTE
;
A
#
# COMPACT_ATOMS: atom_id res chain seq x y z
N MET A 1 -11.51 -22.75 -21.96
CA MET A 1 -12.49 -22.23 -21.00
C MET A 1 -11.91 -20.90 -20.53
N LYS A 2 -12.38 -19.74 -21.04
CA LYS A 2 -11.90 -18.43 -20.59
C LYS A 2 -12.28 -18.29 -19.10
N ARG A 3 -11.29 -18.13 -18.21
CA ARG A 3 -11.53 -17.69 -16.84
C ARG A 3 -12.24 -16.34 -16.94
N LYS A 4 -13.36 -16.22 -16.29
CA LYS A 4 -14.05 -14.93 -16.15
C LYS A 4 -13.18 -14.13 -15.19
N GLU A 5 -12.42 -13.18 -15.72
CA GLU A 5 -11.69 -12.24 -14.89
C GLU A 5 -12.71 -11.49 -14.02
N MET A 6 -12.60 -11.67 -12.74
CA MET A 6 -13.40 -10.90 -11.78
C MET A 6 -12.59 -9.64 -11.45
N HIS A 7 -12.90 -8.56 -12.14
CA HIS A 7 -12.33 -7.24 -11.85
C HIS A 7 -13.05 -6.67 -10.61
N TYR A 8 -12.41 -6.77 -9.46
CA TYR A 8 -12.90 -6.18 -8.21
C TYR A 8 -12.05 -4.98 -7.76
N CYS A 9 -11.55 -4.20 -8.71
CA CYS A 9 -10.67 -3.08 -8.35
C CYS A 9 -11.42 -1.91 -7.72
N GLN A 10 -12.72 -1.76 -7.98
CA GLN A 10 -13.54 -0.69 -7.40
C GLN A 10 -15.00 -1.12 -7.23
N GLN A 11 -15.57 -0.73 -6.08
CA GLN A 11 -17.00 -0.82 -5.79
C GLN A 11 -17.49 0.51 -5.24
N VAL A 12 -18.72 0.90 -5.54
CA VAL A 12 -19.31 2.15 -5.02
C VAL A 12 -20.55 1.82 -4.19
N ASP A 13 -20.56 2.30 -2.95
CA ASP A 13 -21.66 2.15 -2.01
C ASP A 13 -22.04 3.54 -1.46
N GLY A 14 -23.10 4.12 -2.00
CA GLY A 14 -23.49 5.48 -1.68
C GLY A 14 -22.42 6.49 -2.17
N ASN A 15 -21.76 7.17 -1.22
CA ASN A 15 -20.65 8.10 -1.45
C ASN A 15 -19.28 7.51 -1.07
N VAL A 16 -19.20 6.19 -0.85
CA VAL A 16 -17.97 5.48 -0.50
C VAL A 16 -17.48 4.69 -1.70
N HIS A 17 -16.25 4.96 -2.13
CA HIS A 17 -15.55 4.26 -3.20
C HIS A 17 -14.58 3.26 -2.59
N LYS A 18 -14.90 1.97 -2.71
CA LYS A 18 -14.01 0.90 -2.25
C LYS A 18 -13.02 0.56 -3.36
N ILE A 19 -11.75 0.75 -3.08
CA ILE A 19 -10.63 0.42 -3.96
C ILE A 19 -9.85 -0.73 -3.32
N PHE A 20 -9.50 -1.75 -4.11
CA PHE A 20 -8.83 -2.95 -3.62
C PHE A 20 -7.40 -3.03 -4.17
N LEU A 21 -6.42 -2.97 -3.27
CA LEU A 21 -5.01 -3.24 -3.54
C LEU A 21 -4.70 -4.67 -3.08
N TYR A 22 -5.15 -5.63 -3.89
CA TYR A 22 -4.97 -7.06 -3.63
C TYR A 22 -4.02 -7.61 -4.68
N ASP A 23 -2.89 -8.08 -4.29
CA ASP A 23 -1.81 -8.66 -5.08
C ASP A 23 -0.48 -7.88 -4.93
N ASP A 24 0.57 -8.32 -5.62
CA ASP A 24 1.86 -7.64 -5.67
C ASP A 24 1.77 -6.31 -6.45
N ILE A 25 2.43 -5.29 -5.93
CA ILE A 25 2.47 -3.97 -6.56
C ILE A 25 3.42 -4.02 -7.75
N SER A 26 2.88 -3.85 -8.94
CA SER A 26 3.61 -3.97 -10.19
C SER A 26 3.15 -2.95 -11.22
N LYS A 27 4.10 -2.48 -12.04
CA LYS A 27 3.80 -1.62 -13.19
C LYS A 27 3.12 -2.39 -14.31
N TYR A 28 3.51 -3.64 -14.50
CA TYR A 28 3.09 -4.48 -15.60
C TYR A 28 2.26 -5.66 -15.08
N GLY A 29 1.16 -5.95 -15.77
CA GLY A 29 0.34 -7.12 -15.61
C GLY A 29 0.87 -8.33 -16.38
N GLU A 30 -0.02 -9.21 -16.82
CA GLU A 30 0.35 -10.39 -17.58
C GLU A 30 0.78 -10.03 -19.01
N TRP A 31 1.60 -10.92 -19.62
CA TRP A 31 1.98 -10.80 -21.02
C TRP A 31 0.78 -11.11 -21.92
N ASN A 32 0.43 -10.17 -22.78
CA ASN A 32 -0.69 -10.30 -23.72
C ASN A 32 -0.17 -10.75 -25.10
N TRP A 33 -0.50 -11.99 -25.47
CA TRP A 33 -0.07 -12.58 -26.73
C TRP A 33 -0.77 -12.00 -27.97
N GLU A 34 -1.87 -11.25 -27.79
CA GLU A 34 -2.59 -10.60 -28.89
C GLU A 34 -1.94 -9.26 -29.26
N THR A 35 -1.52 -8.49 -28.26
CA THR A 35 -0.88 -7.18 -28.44
C THR A 35 0.64 -7.24 -28.52
N TRP A 36 1.24 -8.37 -28.14
CA TRP A 36 2.69 -8.57 -27.98
C TRP A 36 3.32 -7.56 -27.00
N ASP A 37 2.60 -7.23 -25.95
CA ASP A 37 3.02 -6.33 -24.89
C ASP A 37 2.46 -6.81 -23.53
N TYR A 38 2.87 -6.18 -22.44
CA TYR A 38 2.29 -6.41 -21.13
C TYR A 38 1.00 -5.62 -20.96
N ASP A 39 -0.01 -6.24 -20.38
CA ASP A 39 -1.19 -5.52 -19.94
C ASP A 39 -0.83 -4.55 -18.79
N GLU A 40 -1.65 -3.51 -18.57
CA GLU A 40 -1.50 -2.65 -17.40
C GLU A 40 -1.88 -3.45 -16.13
N SER A 41 -1.04 -3.39 -15.11
CA SER A 41 -1.37 -4.00 -13.83
C SER A 41 -2.46 -3.20 -13.10
N GLU A 42 -3.41 -3.90 -12.50
CA GLU A 42 -4.44 -3.30 -11.63
C GLU A 42 -3.86 -2.72 -10.32
N THR A 43 -2.61 -3.04 -10.00
CA THR A 43 -1.84 -2.51 -8.87
C THR A 43 -0.80 -1.47 -9.27
N SER A 44 -0.84 -0.99 -10.52
CA SER A 44 0.03 0.08 -11.00
C SER A 44 -0.42 1.46 -10.55
N ALA A 45 0.51 2.40 -10.45
CA ALA A 45 0.20 3.80 -10.16
C ALA A 45 -0.70 4.42 -11.24
N ALA A 46 -0.51 4.04 -12.52
CA ALA A 46 -1.35 4.52 -13.61
C ALA A 46 -2.80 4.06 -13.49
N HIS A 47 -3.02 2.82 -13.04
CA HIS A 47 -4.36 2.31 -12.76
C HIS A 47 -4.99 3.04 -11.56
N PHE A 48 -4.25 3.18 -10.46
CA PHE A 48 -4.70 3.92 -9.28
C PHE A 48 -5.04 5.37 -9.59
N GLN A 49 -4.27 6.04 -10.44
CA GLN A 49 -4.59 7.40 -10.89
C GLN A 49 -5.99 7.47 -11.50
N LYS A 50 -6.33 6.55 -12.41
CA LYS A 50 -7.66 6.50 -13.05
C LYS A 50 -8.79 6.27 -12.04
N LEU A 51 -8.55 5.38 -11.05
CA LEU A 51 -9.52 5.11 -9.99
C LEU A 51 -9.77 6.35 -9.12
N LEU A 52 -8.70 7.03 -8.71
CA LEU A 52 -8.80 8.22 -7.85
C LEU A 52 -9.41 9.42 -8.58
N GLU A 53 -9.09 9.62 -9.87
CA GLU A 53 -9.70 10.67 -10.72
C GLU A 53 -11.22 10.46 -10.94
N ALA A 54 -11.70 9.22 -10.83
CA ALA A 54 -13.11 8.89 -10.94
C ALA A 54 -13.91 9.19 -9.66
N VAL A 55 -13.24 9.45 -8.53
CA VAL A 55 -13.90 9.76 -7.25
C VAL A 55 -14.25 11.25 -7.20
N PRO A 56 -15.54 11.62 -7.04
CA PRO A 56 -15.94 13.01 -6.92
C PRO A 56 -15.38 13.70 -5.67
N ASP A 57 -15.16 15.02 -5.76
CA ASP A 57 -14.71 15.82 -4.62
C ASP A 57 -15.71 15.71 -3.45
N GLY A 58 -15.21 15.39 -2.25
CA GLY A 58 -15.99 15.29 -1.02
C GLY A 58 -16.62 13.91 -0.75
N GLU A 59 -16.38 12.95 -1.61
CA GLU A 59 -16.70 11.54 -1.35
C GLU A 59 -15.57 10.84 -0.59
N GLU A 60 -15.82 9.62 -0.11
CA GLU A 60 -14.89 8.84 0.70
C GLU A 60 -14.27 7.70 -0.11
N ILE A 61 -13.02 7.40 0.17
CA ILE A 61 -12.30 6.23 -0.35
C ILE A 61 -12.04 5.26 0.80
N GLU A 62 -12.53 4.03 0.67
CA GLU A 62 -12.07 2.89 1.46
C GLU A 62 -11.02 2.13 0.63
N LEU A 63 -9.74 2.25 1.00
CA LEU A 63 -8.65 1.50 0.37
C LEU A 63 -8.42 0.20 1.13
N HIS A 64 -8.87 -0.90 0.57
CA HIS A 64 -8.68 -2.25 1.08
C HIS A 64 -7.34 -2.83 0.64
N ILE A 65 -6.52 -3.30 1.57
CA ILE A 65 -5.16 -3.77 1.30
C ILE A 65 -4.99 -5.23 1.73
N ASN A 66 -4.55 -6.05 0.78
CA ASN A 66 -4.07 -7.41 1.00
C ASN A 66 -2.91 -7.67 0.03
N SER A 67 -1.70 -7.20 0.37
CA SER A 67 -0.55 -7.19 -0.53
C SER A 67 0.76 -7.48 0.19
N TYR A 68 1.63 -8.25 -0.45
CA TYR A 68 3.00 -8.49 0.02
C TYR A 68 3.98 -7.37 -0.35
N GLY A 69 3.51 -6.34 -1.05
CA GLY A 69 4.35 -5.23 -1.51
C GLY A 69 4.75 -5.40 -2.97
N GLY A 70 5.97 -5.00 -3.35
CA GLY A 70 6.46 -5.11 -4.72
C GLY A 70 7.26 -3.88 -5.17
N SER A 71 6.90 -3.28 -6.30
CA SER A 71 7.61 -2.14 -6.88
C SER A 71 7.53 -0.89 -6.00
N VAL A 72 8.68 -0.47 -5.49
CA VAL A 72 8.80 0.74 -4.64
C VAL A 72 8.40 1.99 -5.41
N SER A 73 8.75 2.10 -6.69
CA SER A 73 8.40 3.27 -7.51
C SER A 73 6.89 3.40 -7.71
N GLU A 74 6.21 2.29 -7.99
CA GLU A 74 4.74 2.28 -8.14
C GLU A 74 4.08 2.60 -6.79
N GLY A 75 4.51 1.96 -5.70
CA GLY A 75 3.93 2.21 -4.38
C GLY A 75 4.15 3.63 -3.88
N THR A 76 5.32 4.23 -4.11
CA THR A 76 5.56 5.65 -3.79
C THR A 76 4.67 6.58 -4.63
N ALA A 77 4.47 6.27 -5.90
CA ALA A 77 3.57 7.03 -6.75
C ALA A 77 2.12 6.93 -6.27
N ILE A 78 1.64 5.72 -5.90
CA ILE A 78 0.29 5.53 -5.33
C ILE A 78 0.14 6.32 -4.02
N TYR A 79 1.15 6.29 -3.12
CA TYR A 79 1.14 7.10 -1.91
C TYR A 79 0.92 8.60 -2.22
N ASN A 80 1.67 9.15 -3.19
CA ASN A 80 1.56 10.56 -3.56
C ASN A 80 0.20 10.87 -4.19
N LEU A 81 -0.34 10.00 -5.04
CA LEU A 81 -1.69 10.15 -5.61
C LEU A 81 -2.76 10.18 -4.52
N LEU A 82 -2.64 9.33 -3.49
CA LEU A 82 -3.54 9.38 -2.33
C LEU A 82 -3.43 10.71 -1.59
N GLN A 83 -2.20 11.24 -1.42
CA GLN A 83 -1.99 12.54 -0.75
C GLN A 83 -2.55 13.73 -1.55
N GLU A 84 -2.57 13.65 -2.89
CA GLU A 84 -3.13 14.69 -3.77
C GLU A 84 -4.67 14.64 -3.83
N SER A 85 -5.27 13.47 -3.60
CA SER A 85 -6.72 13.31 -3.60
C SER A 85 -7.37 14.11 -2.48
N LYS A 86 -8.46 14.82 -2.79
CA LYS A 86 -9.26 15.60 -1.83
C LYS A 86 -10.30 14.74 -1.08
N ALA A 87 -10.53 13.51 -1.53
CA ALA A 87 -11.40 12.58 -0.83
C ALA A 87 -10.85 12.25 0.56
N HIS A 88 -11.72 11.94 1.52
CA HIS A 88 -11.29 11.35 2.78
C HIS A 88 -10.93 9.88 2.56
N LYS A 89 -9.73 9.45 2.98
CA LYS A 89 -9.18 8.13 2.69
C LYS A 89 -9.07 7.30 3.95
N VAL A 90 -9.79 6.19 3.99
CA VAL A 90 -9.72 5.16 5.04
C VAL A 90 -8.98 3.95 4.47
N GLY A 91 -7.77 3.69 4.96
CA GLY A 91 -6.99 2.51 4.58
C GLY A 91 -7.28 1.36 5.53
N ILE A 92 -7.68 0.21 4.99
CA ILE A 92 -8.09 -0.98 5.74
C ILE A 92 -7.22 -2.17 5.31
N VAL A 93 -6.49 -2.73 6.26
CA VAL A 93 -5.74 -3.97 6.03
C VAL A 93 -6.66 -5.15 6.28
N ASP A 94 -6.93 -5.95 5.24
CA ASP A 94 -7.84 -7.10 5.31
C ASP A 94 -7.11 -8.42 5.61
N GLY A 95 -5.84 -8.54 5.21
CA GLY A 95 -5.01 -9.72 5.43
C GLY A 95 -3.58 -9.34 5.76
N VAL A 96 -2.77 -9.11 4.72
CA VAL A 96 -1.36 -8.71 4.85
C VAL A 96 -1.15 -7.33 4.23
N CYS A 97 -0.22 -6.57 4.83
CA CYS A 97 0.18 -5.26 4.33
C CYS A 97 1.68 -5.13 4.50
N HIS A 98 2.44 -5.73 3.59
CA HIS A 98 3.89 -5.88 3.75
C HIS A 98 4.65 -4.89 2.88
N SER A 99 5.87 -4.52 3.34
CA SER A 99 6.81 -3.74 2.55
C SER A 99 6.20 -2.42 2.04
N ILE A 100 6.32 -2.12 0.75
CA ILE A 100 5.82 -0.88 0.15
C ILE A 100 4.28 -0.73 0.25
N ALA A 101 3.52 -1.83 0.38
CA ALA A 101 2.08 -1.76 0.64
C ALA A 101 1.78 -1.05 1.98
N PHE A 102 2.62 -1.27 3.01
CA PHE A 102 2.49 -0.58 4.28
C PHE A 102 2.82 0.92 4.18
N THR A 103 3.72 1.30 3.28
CA THR A 103 3.98 2.70 2.96
C THR A 103 2.78 3.35 2.26
N ILE A 104 2.10 2.63 1.36
CA ILE A 104 0.85 3.12 0.72
C ILE A 104 -0.23 3.39 1.78
N LEU A 105 -0.39 2.50 2.76
CA LEU A 105 -1.32 2.71 3.88
C LEU A 105 -1.06 4.03 4.60
N GLN A 106 0.21 4.47 4.72
CA GLN A 106 0.55 5.76 5.34
C GLN A 106 0.03 6.97 4.55
N GLY A 107 -0.40 6.78 3.31
CA GLY A 107 -1.05 7.80 2.47
C GLY A 107 -2.51 8.06 2.83
N CYS A 108 -3.14 7.23 3.65
CA CYS A 108 -4.54 7.38 4.07
C CYS A 108 -4.69 8.29 5.28
N ASP A 109 -5.84 8.95 5.41
CA ASP A 109 -6.16 9.84 6.53
C ASP A 109 -6.41 9.05 7.80
N GLU A 110 -7.08 7.90 7.69
CA GLU A 110 -7.29 6.91 8.74
C GLU A 110 -6.71 5.57 8.30
N ARG A 111 -5.95 4.90 9.21
CA ARG A 111 -5.24 3.65 8.94
C ARG A 111 -5.72 2.57 9.90
N ILE A 112 -6.32 1.53 9.38
CA ILE A 112 -6.96 0.46 10.16
C ILE A 112 -6.31 -0.88 9.83
N MET A 113 -5.94 -1.65 10.83
CA MET A 113 -5.60 -3.07 10.66
C MET A 113 -6.71 -3.94 11.25
N GLY A 114 -7.26 -4.86 10.45
CA GLY A 114 -8.23 -5.85 10.90
C GLY A 114 -7.64 -6.81 11.94
N TYR A 115 -8.48 -7.50 12.68
CA TYR A 115 -8.04 -8.54 13.61
C TYR A 115 -7.36 -9.69 12.85
N GLY A 116 -6.22 -10.15 13.34
CA GLY A 116 -5.46 -11.26 12.73
C GLY A 116 -4.64 -10.89 11.49
N THR A 117 -4.63 -9.62 11.10
CA THR A 117 -3.80 -9.11 10.01
C THR A 117 -2.35 -8.91 10.46
N SER A 118 -1.44 -8.75 9.50
CA SER A 118 -0.03 -8.45 9.77
C SER A 118 0.53 -7.43 8.79
N ALA A 119 1.52 -6.69 9.25
CA ALA A 119 2.37 -5.88 8.40
C ALA A 119 3.82 -6.30 8.56
N ILE A 120 4.65 -6.08 7.54
CA ILE A 120 6.10 -6.25 7.61
C ILE A 120 6.76 -4.97 7.15
N ILE A 121 7.67 -4.47 7.98
CA ILE A 121 8.56 -3.38 7.61
C ILE A 121 9.99 -3.90 7.54
N HIS A 122 10.67 -3.58 6.47
CA HIS A 122 12.04 -4.03 6.20
C HIS A 122 12.76 -3.06 5.27
N ASN A 123 14.08 -3.18 5.21
CA ASN A 123 14.89 -2.43 4.25
C ASN A 123 14.59 -2.87 2.81
N MET A 124 14.73 -1.93 1.88
CA MET A 124 14.60 -2.26 0.47
C MET A 124 15.69 -3.24 0.05
N TRP A 125 15.35 -4.13 -0.85
CA TRP A 125 16.31 -5.02 -1.46
C TRP A 125 16.19 -5.00 -2.98
N ALA A 126 17.28 -5.29 -3.67
CA ALA A 126 17.31 -5.41 -5.12
C ALA A 126 18.19 -6.59 -5.54
N SER A 127 17.88 -7.17 -6.69
CA SER A 127 18.75 -8.15 -7.34
C SER A 127 19.53 -7.45 -8.44
N VAL A 128 20.85 -7.35 -8.26
CA VAL A 128 21.74 -6.58 -9.15
C VAL A 128 22.95 -7.40 -9.55
N THR A 129 23.31 -7.34 -10.82
CA THR A 129 24.54 -7.92 -11.35
C THR A 129 25.40 -6.80 -11.93
N GLY A 130 26.67 -6.75 -11.54
CA GLY A 130 27.59 -5.73 -12.03
C GLY A 130 29.00 -5.89 -11.48
N ASN A 131 29.92 -5.01 -11.90
CA ASN A 131 31.23 -4.91 -11.28
C ASN A 131 31.16 -4.19 -9.93
N ALA A 132 32.25 -4.20 -9.16
CA ALA A 132 32.29 -3.64 -7.80
C ALA A 132 31.87 -2.15 -7.71
N LYS A 133 32.12 -1.36 -8.75
CA LYS A 133 31.69 0.05 -8.81
C LYS A 133 30.17 0.12 -8.97
N GLN A 134 29.60 -0.61 -9.93
CA GLN A 134 28.16 -0.65 -10.19
C GLN A 134 27.36 -1.14 -8.98
N LEU A 135 27.86 -2.18 -8.27
CA LEU A 135 27.20 -2.70 -7.07
C LEU A 135 27.15 -1.66 -5.93
N ARG A 136 28.24 -0.85 -5.76
CA ARG A 136 28.24 0.23 -4.77
C ARG A 136 27.27 1.35 -5.15
N GLU A 137 27.25 1.74 -6.43
CA GLU A 137 26.32 2.76 -6.92
C GLU A 137 24.86 2.34 -6.74
N GLU A 138 24.54 1.06 -6.90
CA GLU A 138 23.18 0.55 -6.62
C GLU A 138 22.87 0.51 -5.11
N ALA A 139 23.82 0.16 -4.26
CA ALA A 139 23.66 0.26 -2.81
C ALA A 139 23.38 1.70 -2.37
N ASP A 140 24.15 2.67 -2.87
CA ASP A 140 23.93 4.09 -2.59
C ASP A 140 22.52 4.57 -3.02
N LYS A 141 22.00 4.07 -4.15
CA LYS A 141 20.63 4.37 -4.60
C LYS A 141 19.58 3.78 -3.68
N LEU A 142 19.78 2.53 -3.21
CA LEU A 142 18.87 1.92 -2.25
C LEU A 142 18.81 2.72 -0.95
N ASP A 143 19.95 3.21 -0.45
CA ASP A 143 20.01 4.05 0.74
C ASP A 143 19.20 5.34 0.58
N VAL A 144 19.31 6.01 -0.59
CA VAL A 144 18.50 7.21 -0.89
C VAL A 144 17.01 6.90 -0.93
N CYS A 145 16.62 5.78 -1.55
CA CYS A 145 15.22 5.36 -1.60
C CYS A 145 14.69 5.00 -0.20
N MET A 146 15.53 4.33 0.61
CA MET A 146 15.21 3.99 2.00
C MET A 146 14.95 5.23 2.84
N GLU A 147 15.79 6.26 2.72
CA GLU A 147 15.61 7.53 3.41
C GLU A 147 14.22 8.12 3.13
N SER A 148 13.80 8.12 1.86
CA SER A 148 12.47 8.61 1.48
C SER A 148 11.35 7.81 2.16
N CYS A 149 11.42 6.48 2.20
CA CYS A 149 10.40 5.65 2.85
C CYS A 149 10.37 5.84 4.37
N VAL A 150 11.52 5.96 5.02
CA VAL A 150 11.59 6.27 6.46
C VAL A 150 10.91 7.62 6.75
N GLN A 151 11.20 8.65 5.96
CA GLN A 151 10.57 9.96 6.12
C GLN A 151 9.03 9.89 5.98
N LEU A 152 8.51 9.09 5.04
CA LEU A 152 7.05 8.91 4.89
C LEU A 152 6.44 8.26 6.13
N MET A 153 7.05 7.21 6.67
CA MET A 153 6.56 6.54 7.88
C MET A 153 6.65 7.45 9.12
N MET A 154 7.75 8.21 9.25
CA MET A 154 7.99 9.12 10.38
C MET A 154 7.02 10.29 10.46
N ARG A 155 6.27 10.60 9.39
CA ARG A 155 5.30 11.71 9.41
C ARG A 155 4.23 11.56 10.49
N ARG A 156 3.89 10.33 10.87
CA ARG A 156 2.82 10.03 11.82
C ARG A 156 3.22 9.00 12.89
N ALA A 157 4.40 8.39 12.79
CA ALA A 157 4.93 7.48 13.81
C ALA A 157 5.11 8.20 15.15
N THR A 158 4.90 7.48 16.26
CA THR A 158 5.11 7.98 17.64
C THR A 158 6.42 7.50 18.24
N ILE A 159 7.10 6.56 17.61
CA ILE A 159 8.46 6.11 17.92
C ILE A 159 9.49 7.03 17.26
N ASP A 160 10.73 7.01 17.74
CA ASP A 160 11.80 7.76 17.08
C ASP A 160 12.32 7.03 15.83
N GLU A 161 13.06 7.78 14.98
CA GLU A 161 13.58 7.25 13.71
C GLU A 161 14.58 6.11 13.92
N ALA A 162 15.37 6.16 15.00
CA ALA A 162 16.33 5.10 15.29
C ALA A 162 15.64 3.78 15.63
N GLU A 163 14.53 3.83 16.37
CA GLU A 163 13.70 2.66 16.65
C GLU A 163 13.05 2.13 15.37
N LEU A 164 12.49 3.00 14.51
CA LEU A 164 11.92 2.58 13.24
C LEU A 164 12.96 1.88 12.36
N ARG A 165 14.16 2.45 12.22
CA ARG A 165 15.24 1.87 11.43
C ARG A 165 15.69 0.51 12.00
N ALA A 166 15.81 0.39 13.32
CA ALA A 166 16.15 -0.88 13.97
C ALA A 166 15.08 -1.95 13.71
N MET A 167 13.80 -1.58 13.68
CA MET A 167 12.71 -2.49 13.32
C MET A 167 12.78 -2.90 11.85
N MET A 168 13.16 -2.00 10.93
CA MET A 168 13.34 -2.30 9.52
C MET A 168 14.57 -3.20 9.29
N ASP A 169 15.67 -2.97 9.97
CA ASP A 169 16.87 -3.82 9.94
C ASP A 169 16.58 -5.24 10.41
N ALA A 170 15.64 -5.38 11.36
CA ALA A 170 15.20 -6.67 11.91
C ALA A 170 14.10 -7.35 11.09
N GLU A 171 13.67 -6.78 9.95
CA GLU A 171 12.53 -7.27 9.15
C GLU A 171 11.29 -7.54 10.01
N THR A 172 10.88 -6.53 10.78
CA THR A 172 9.90 -6.72 11.84
C THR A 172 8.50 -7.00 11.30
N VAL A 173 7.91 -8.10 11.80
CA VAL A 173 6.50 -8.40 11.62
C VAL A 173 5.69 -7.63 12.68
N LEU A 174 4.79 -6.77 12.22
CA LEU A 174 3.91 -5.97 13.08
C LEU A 174 2.54 -6.66 13.20
N THR A 175 2.13 -6.91 14.44
CA THR A 175 0.73 -7.15 14.75
C THR A 175 -0.03 -5.82 14.75
N PRO A 176 -1.38 -5.82 14.63
CA PRO A 176 -2.17 -4.60 14.74
C PRO A 176 -1.88 -3.82 16.03
N GLN A 177 -1.70 -4.52 17.15
CA GLN A 177 -1.40 -3.91 18.44
C GLN A 177 -0.03 -3.18 18.42
N LYS A 178 1.02 -3.84 17.90
CA LYS A 178 2.35 -3.22 17.83
C LYS A 178 2.37 -2.03 16.86
N ALA A 179 1.66 -2.14 15.72
CA ALA A 179 1.55 -1.05 14.76
C ALA A 179 0.84 0.17 15.37
N LEU A 180 -0.22 -0.05 16.18
CA LEU A 180 -0.92 1.02 16.90
C LEU A 180 -0.01 1.69 17.95
N GLU A 181 0.71 0.91 18.75
CA GLU A 181 1.66 1.42 19.75
C GLU A 181 2.76 2.29 19.14
N CYS A 182 3.21 1.96 17.93
CA CYS A 182 4.20 2.72 17.18
C CYS A 182 3.61 3.95 16.45
N GLY A 183 2.29 4.19 16.49
CA GLY A 183 1.62 5.25 15.74
C GLY A 183 1.63 5.03 14.22
N LEU A 184 1.86 3.79 13.78
CA LEU A 184 1.88 3.41 12.36
C LEU A 184 0.49 3.06 11.83
N ILE A 185 -0.50 2.89 12.72
CA ILE A 185 -1.93 2.84 12.40
C ILE A 185 -2.73 3.62 13.44
N ASP A 186 -4.01 3.86 13.19
CA ASP A 186 -4.89 4.66 14.04
C ASP A 186 -5.91 3.81 14.79
N LYS A 187 -6.33 2.64 14.22
CA LYS A 187 -7.35 1.76 14.81
C LYS A 187 -7.05 0.27 14.55
N ILE A 188 -7.61 -0.58 15.42
CA ILE A 188 -7.64 -2.04 15.25
C ILE A 188 -9.09 -2.49 15.08
N GLY A 189 -9.35 -3.26 14.02
CA GLY A 189 -10.69 -3.73 13.68
C GLY A 189 -11.54 -2.67 12.98
N VAL A 190 -12.43 -3.12 12.12
CA VAL A 190 -13.42 -2.27 11.45
C VAL A 190 -14.68 -2.28 12.29
N GLU A 191 -15.20 -1.11 12.63
CA GLU A 191 -16.50 -1.00 13.29
C GLU A 191 -17.58 -1.53 12.31
N GLN A 192 -18.30 -2.60 12.74
CA GLN A 192 -19.47 -3.04 11.99
C GLN A 192 -20.53 -1.96 12.10
N LYS A 193 -20.91 -1.35 10.97
CA LYS A 193 -22.14 -0.55 10.92
C LYS A 193 -23.28 -1.50 11.31
N GLU A 194 -23.88 -1.32 12.50
CA GLU A 194 -25.08 -2.07 12.87
C GLU A 194 -26.17 -1.74 11.86
N GLU A 195 -26.54 -2.72 11.03
CA GLU A 195 -27.77 -2.62 10.27
C GLU A 195 -28.94 -2.52 11.28
N PRO A 196 -29.85 -1.55 11.13
CA PRO A 196 -31.01 -1.47 12.01
C PRO A 196 -31.77 -2.80 11.93
N ARG A 197 -31.85 -3.51 13.07
CA ARG A 197 -32.66 -4.73 13.17
C ARG A 197 -34.07 -4.32 12.82
N THR A 198 -34.54 -4.72 11.64
CA THR A 198 -35.94 -4.67 11.28
C THR A 198 -36.66 -5.70 12.16
N GLU A 199 -37.45 -5.20 13.14
CA GLU A 199 -38.42 -6.01 13.91
C GLU A 199 -39.58 -6.48 13.02
#